data_dc37f195f31e93bf0b43be4648265dee
#
_entry.id   dc37f195f31e93bf0b43be4648265dee
#
_cell.length_a   1.000
_cell.length_b   1.000
_cell.length_c   1.000
_cell.angle_alpha   90.00
_cell.angle_beta   90.00
_cell.angle_gamma   90.00
#
_symmetry.space_group_name_H-M   'P 1'
#
loop_
_entity.id
_entity.type
_entity.pdbx_description
1 polymer ?
#
loop_
_entity_poly.entity_id
_entity_poly.type
_entity_poly.pdbx_seq_one_letter_code
_entity_poly.pdbx_strand_id
1 'polypeptide(L)'
;MIAALLMGGVAFSQVNKLSKNEKKEGWVLLFNGKNFDGWRQCNGTAMPANWVIEDDAMKVFIGEGKNPGQGANGDILFSDKKFKNFELTIDWKASKMANSGIFYYVREVPGKPIYYAAPEIQVLDNVDATDNKIASHLAGSLYDLIAADPKTIHPAGEWNTCLIKVKDGVATISMNGTEVVKYTHWTPEWDAMVANSKFKSFPGWTEGIAKEGYIGLQDHGYPVWFRNIKIREL
;
A
#
# COMPACT_ATOMS: atom_id res chain seq x y z
N MET A 1 44.24 13.99 27.71
CA MET A 1 43.22 12.99 27.28
C MET A 1 42.26 13.68 26.36
N ILE A 2 42.32 13.38 25.05
CA ILE A 2 41.43 13.95 24.02
C ILE A 2 40.33 12.93 23.83
N ALA A 3 39.10 13.28 24.24
CA ALA A 3 37.92 12.45 24.00
C ALA A 3 37.51 12.61 22.53
N ALA A 4 37.66 11.55 21.75
CA ALA A 4 37.12 11.47 20.39
C ALA A 4 35.60 11.29 20.45
N LEU A 5 34.84 12.33 20.06
CA LEU A 5 33.41 12.24 19.81
C LEU A 5 33.21 11.41 18.53
N LEU A 6 32.76 10.16 18.68
CA LEU A 6 32.21 9.37 17.58
C LEU A 6 30.88 9.99 17.17
N MET A 7 30.88 10.84 16.14
CA MET A 7 29.64 11.21 15.42
C MET A 7 29.16 9.98 14.67
N GLY A 8 28.17 9.30 15.24
CA GLY A 8 27.42 8.27 14.54
C GLY A 8 26.66 8.93 13.39
N GLY A 9 27.19 8.82 12.17
CA GLY A 9 26.50 9.29 10.98
C GLY A 9 25.20 8.49 10.82
N VAL A 10 24.08 9.17 10.85
CA VAL A 10 22.79 8.63 10.43
C VAL A 10 22.93 8.34 8.94
N ALA A 11 23.11 7.07 8.60
CA ALA A 11 23.12 6.63 7.20
C ALA A 11 21.71 6.81 6.66
N PHE A 12 21.44 7.91 5.97
CA PHE A 12 20.20 8.05 5.20
C PHE A 12 20.17 6.91 4.18
N SER A 13 19.22 5.99 4.33
CA SER A 13 18.97 4.98 3.30
C SER A 13 18.68 5.72 1.99
N GLN A 14 19.46 5.42 0.94
CA GLN A 14 19.22 6.03 -0.37
C GLN A 14 17.86 5.55 -0.88
N VAL A 15 17.05 6.52 -1.38
CA VAL A 15 15.72 6.24 -1.92
C VAL A 15 15.81 5.22 -3.06
N ASN A 16 14.89 4.26 -3.08
CA ASN A 16 14.78 3.18 -4.07
C ASN A 16 16.08 2.37 -4.25
N LYS A 17 16.80 2.13 -3.17
CA LYS A 17 17.99 1.28 -3.16
C LYS A 17 17.95 0.30 -2.00
N LEU A 18 18.53 -0.87 -2.26
CA LEU A 18 18.73 -1.89 -1.22
C LEU A 18 20.12 -1.71 -0.60
N SER A 19 20.18 -1.68 0.72
CA SER A 19 21.40 -1.80 1.48
C SER A 19 22.05 -3.19 1.27
N LYS A 20 23.31 -3.33 1.68
CA LYS A 20 24.01 -4.63 1.63
C LYS A 20 23.30 -5.68 2.48
N ASN A 21 22.72 -5.30 3.62
CA ASN A 21 22.01 -6.20 4.51
C ASN A 21 20.67 -6.64 3.90
N GLU A 22 19.89 -5.71 3.38
CA GLU A 22 18.63 -6.04 2.70
C GLU A 22 18.84 -7.03 1.55
N LYS A 23 19.89 -6.84 0.74
CA LYS A 23 20.24 -7.80 -0.33
C LYS A 23 20.55 -9.19 0.22
N LYS A 24 21.28 -9.30 1.34
CA LYS A 24 21.58 -10.59 1.99
C LYS A 24 20.34 -11.24 2.58
N GLU A 25 19.39 -10.46 3.03
CA GLU A 25 18.11 -10.90 3.60
C GLU A 25 17.05 -11.23 2.53
N GLY A 26 17.40 -11.14 1.25
CA GLY A 26 16.52 -11.50 0.15
C GLY A 26 15.51 -10.43 -0.26
N TRP A 27 15.68 -9.16 0.19
CA TRP A 27 14.86 -8.07 -0.28
C TRP A 27 15.11 -7.78 -1.76
N VAL A 28 14.04 -7.48 -2.49
CA VAL A 28 14.07 -7.01 -3.87
C VAL A 28 13.27 -5.71 -3.99
N LEU A 29 13.67 -4.84 -4.93
CA LEU A 29 12.92 -3.62 -5.23
C LEU A 29 11.80 -3.97 -6.22
N LEU A 30 10.59 -3.51 -5.95
CA LEU A 30 9.48 -3.51 -6.91
C LEU A 30 9.41 -2.20 -7.70
N PHE A 31 10.15 -1.16 -7.27
CA PHE A 31 10.27 0.11 -7.96
C PHE A 31 11.68 0.68 -7.82
N ASN A 32 12.28 1.06 -8.93
CA ASN A 32 13.67 1.53 -9.03
C ASN A 32 13.82 3.06 -9.03
N GLY A 33 12.72 3.82 -8.97
CA GLY A 33 12.71 5.28 -9.03
C GLY A 33 12.79 5.86 -10.45
N LYS A 34 12.86 5.04 -11.51
CA LYS A 34 13.16 5.53 -12.87
C LYS A 34 12.14 5.12 -13.93
N ASN A 35 11.51 3.97 -13.77
CA ASN A 35 10.54 3.42 -14.70
C ASN A 35 9.51 2.55 -13.96
N PHE A 36 8.50 2.11 -14.67
CA PHE A 36 7.41 1.28 -14.16
C PHE A 36 7.59 -0.21 -14.52
N ASP A 37 8.83 -0.69 -14.67
CA ASP A 37 9.09 -2.10 -15.00
C ASP A 37 8.37 -3.02 -14.01
N GLY A 38 7.65 -4.02 -14.53
CA GLY A 38 6.83 -4.94 -13.75
C GLY A 38 5.46 -4.41 -13.32
N TRP A 39 5.16 -3.13 -13.54
CA TRP A 39 3.86 -2.52 -13.19
C TRP A 39 2.96 -2.33 -14.42
N ARG A 40 1.67 -2.53 -14.23
CA ARG A 40 0.63 -2.26 -15.22
C ARG A 40 -0.71 -1.94 -14.56
N GLN A 41 -1.65 -1.46 -15.34
CA GLN A 41 -3.02 -1.28 -14.89
C GLN A 41 -3.64 -2.62 -14.45
N CYS A 42 -4.41 -2.59 -13.39
CA CYS A 42 -5.28 -3.70 -13.00
C CYS A 42 -6.31 -3.95 -14.11
N ASN A 43 -6.46 -5.21 -14.54
CA ASN A 43 -7.24 -5.60 -15.72
C ASN A 43 -6.80 -4.97 -17.05
N GLY A 44 -5.58 -4.43 -17.12
CA GLY A 44 -4.98 -3.85 -18.32
C GLY A 44 -3.63 -4.47 -18.67
N THR A 45 -2.99 -3.96 -19.71
CA THR A 45 -1.69 -4.47 -20.20
C THR A 45 -0.56 -3.44 -20.17
N ALA A 46 -0.89 -2.17 -19.93
CA ALA A 46 0.07 -1.06 -19.89
C ALA A 46 -0.15 -0.20 -18.64
N MET A 47 0.80 0.67 -18.31
CA MET A 47 0.63 1.67 -17.28
C MET A 47 -0.40 2.72 -17.69
N PRO A 48 -1.30 3.14 -16.79
CA PRO A 48 -2.20 4.27 -17.05
C PRO A 48 -1.40 5.57 -17.14
N ALA A 49 -1.82 6.47 -18.06
CA ALA A 49 -1.12 7.73 -18.32
C ALA A 49 -1.11 8.72 -17.14
N ASN A 50 -1.97 8.50 -16.16
CA ASN A 50 -2.05 9.33 -14.94
C ASN A 50 -1.10 8.87 -13.82
N TRP A 51 -0.29 7.85 -14.04
CA TRP A 51 0.84 7.54 -13.18
C TRP A 51 2.12 8.12 -13.79
N VAL A 52 2.79 8.96 -13.03
CA VAL A 52 4.05 9.59 -13.43
C VAL A 52 5.14 9.32 -12.39
N ILE A 53 6.38 9.56 -12.74
CA ILE A 53 7.51 9.53 -11.81
C ILE A 53 7.89 10.97 -11.51
N GLU A 54 7.84 11.34 -10.22
CA GLU A 54 8.21 12.66 -9.71
C GLU A 54 9.02 12.49 -8.43
N ASP A 55 10.17 13.11 -8.34
CA ASP A 55 11.08 13.07 -7.17
C ASP A 55 11.39 11.63 -6.69
N ASP A 56 11.76 10.78 -7.64
CA ASP A 56 12.04 9.35 -7.40
C ASP A 56 10.84 8.55 -6.84
N ALA A 57 9.61 9.05 -6.96
CA ALA A 57 8.40 8.37 -6.51
C ALA A 57 7.41 8.12 -7.66
N MET A 58 6.64 7.03 -7.59
CA MET A 58 5.41 6.87 -8.37
C MET A 58 4.38 7.84 -7.83
N LYS A 59 3.77 8.62 -8.70
CA LYS A 59 2.75 9.61 -8.33
C LYS A 59 1.50 9.45 -9.16
N VAL A 60 0.35 9.51 -8.50
CA VAL A 60 -0.92 9.72 -9.19
C VAL A 60 -1.01 11.18 -9.62
N PHE A 61 -1.12 11.43 -10.92
CA PHE A 61 -1.28 12.74 -11.52
C PHE A 61 -2.72 12.94 -11.98
N ILE A 62 -3.37 14.00 -11.54
CA ILE A 62 -4.79 14.25 -11.84
C ILE A 62 -5.05 14.93 -13.18
N GLY A 63 -4.02 15.28 -13.94
CA GLY A 63 -4.14 15.99 -15.21
C GLY A 63 -4.46 17.47 -15.06
N GLU A 64 -4.04 18.28 -16.05
CA GLU A 64 -4.36 19.71 -16.08
C GLU A 64 -5.87 19.92 -16.24
N GLY A 65 -6.43 20.86 -15.46
CA GLY A 65 -7.84 21.23 -15.52
C GLY A 65 -8.83 20.23 -14.91
N LYS A 66 -8.36 19.13 -14.32
CA LYS A 66 -9.22 18.21 -13.55
C LYS A 66 -9.21 18.54 -12.07
N ASN A 67 -10.37 18.36 -11.42
CA ASN A 67 -10.46 18.47 -9.97
C ASN A 67 -10.02 17.17 -9.29
N PRO A 68 -9.37 17.23 -8.12
CA PRO A 68 -9.07 16.05 -7.31
C PRO A 68 -10.35 15.21 -7.05
N GLY A 69 -10.19 13.88 -7.10
CA GLY A 69 -11.31 12.94 -6.96
C GLY A 69 -12.08 12.65 -8.26
N GLN A 70 -11.71 13.30 -9.37
CA GLN A 70 -12.31 13.05 -10.68
C GLN A 70 -11.36 12.25 -11.58
N GLY A 71 -11.88 11.17 -12.19
CA GLY A 71 -11.14 10.37 -13.17
C GLY A 71 -10.27 9.27 -12.55
N ALA A 72 -10.56 8.86 -11.32
CA ALA A 72 -10.01 7.63 -10.75
C ALA A 72 -10.38 6.43 -11.62
N ASN A 73 -9.41 5.67 -12.10
CA ASN A 73 -9.61 4.35 -12.77
C ASN A 73 -8.26 3.78 -13.23
N GLY A 74 -7.19 4.19 -12.59
CA GLY A 74 -5.85 3.77 -12.93
C GLY A 74 -5.17 2.93 -11.86
N ASP A 75 -5.93 2.09 -11.10
CA ASP A 75 -5.32 1.16 -10.15
C ASP A 75 -4.25 0.33 -10.86
N ILE A 76 -3.07 0.21 -10.24
CA ILE A 76 -1.94 -0.51 -10.80
C ILE A 76 -1.55 -1.69 -9.93
N LEU A 77 -0.90 -2.68 -10.54
CA LEU A 77 -0.34 -3.82 -9.82
C LEU A 77 1.05 -4.18 -10.37
N PHE A 78 1.89 -4.72 -9.47
CA PHE A 78 3.14 -5.36 -9.83
C PHE A 78 2.83 -6.77 -10.35
N SER A 79 2.96 -6.97 -11.66
CA SER A 79 2.43 -8.14 -12.36
C SER A 79 3.43 -9.25 -12.66
N ASP A 80 4.73 -9.01 -12.41
CA ASP A 80 5.77 -9.99 -12.74
C ASP A 80 5.70 -11.22 -11.83
N LYS A 81 5.17 -11.06 -10.61
CA LYS A 81 5.11 -12.14 -9.63
C LYS A 81 3.94 -11.99 -8.66
N LYS A 82 3.36 -13.13 -8.27
CA LYS A 82 2.45 -13.24 -7.12
C LYS A 82 3.24 -13.60 -5.87
N PHE A 83 2.75 -13.16 -4.72
CA PHE A 83 3.37 -13.38 -3.42
C PHE A 83 2.39 -14.07 -2.47
N LYS A 84 2.90 -15.02 -1.68
CA LYS A 84 2.14 -15.78 -0.67
C LYS A 84 2.56 -15.39 0.75
N ASN A 85 3.80 -15.68 1.11
CA ASN A 85 4.39 -15.31 2.40
C ASN A 85 5.47 -14.27 2.13
N PHE A 86 5.36 -13.08 2.71
CA PHE A 86 6.25 -11.97 2.39
C PHE A 86 6.30 -10.92 3.49
N GLU A 87 7.31 -10.09 3.44
CA GLU A 87 7.35 -8.76 4.02
C GLU A 87 7.46 -7.73 2.90
N LEU A 88 6.57 -6.74 2.90
CA LEU A 88 6.50 -5.63 1.94
C LEU A 88 6.66 -4.32 2.70
N THR A 89 7.59 -3.49 2.31
CA THR A 89 7.69 -2.11 2.82
C THR A 89 7.45 -1.11 1.69
N ILE A 90 6.69 -0.07 1.99
CA ILE A 90 6.32 1.00 1.07
C ILE A 90 6.33 2.32 1.83
N ASP A 91 7.06 3.32 1.32
CA ASP A 91 6.86 4.70 1.75
C ASP A 91 5.76 5.33 0.91
N TRP A 92 4.84 6.03 1.57
CA TRP A 92 3.77 6.76 0.90
C TRP A 92 3.61 8.18 1.46
N LYS A 93 3.12 9.09 0.63
CA LYS A 93 2.80 10.47 0.99
C LYS A 93 1.50 10.86 0.31
N ALA A 94 0.52 11.31 1.08
CA ALA A 94 -0.78 11.75 0.58
C ALA A 94 -0.81 13.29 0.47
N SER A 95 -1.45 13.81 -0.57
CA SER A 95 -1.81 15.24 -0.59
C SER A 95 -2.99 15.52 0.32
N LYS A 96 -3.31 16.80 0.52
CA LYS A 96 -4.53 17.22 1.20
C LYS A 96 -5.76 16.61 0.51
N MET A 97 -6.72 16.11 1.29
CA MET A 97 -7.95 15.41 0.88
C MET A 97 -7.71 14.06 0.17
N ALA A 98 -6.47 13.58 0.05
CA ALA A 98 -6.18 12.39 -0.73
C ALA A 98 -6.74 11.11 -0.10
N ASN A 99 -7.13 10.20 -0.99
CA ASN A 99 -7.50 8.84 -0.73
C ASN A 99 -6.75 7.92 -1.71
N SER A 100 -6.27 6.79 -1.23
CA SER A 100 -5.58 5.74 -1.97
C SER A 100 -5.52 4.48 -1.12
N GLY A 101 -4.90 3.39 -1.63
CA GLY A 101 -4.76 2.12 -0.92
C GLY A 101 -3.55 1.32 -1.37
N ILE A 102 -3.02 0.52 -0.45
CA ILE A 102 -2.00 -0.49 -0.72
C ILE A 102 -2.67 -1.85 -0.62
N PHE A 103 -2.63 -2.62 -1.72
CA PHE A 103 -3.27 -3.93 -1.82
C PHE A 103 -2.25 -5.05 -1.84
N TYR A 104 -2.64 -6.19 -1.29
CA TYR A 104 -1.91 -7.43 -1.45
C TYR A 104 -2.89 -8.59 -1.71
N TYR A 105 -2.39 -9.72 -2.14
CA TYR A 105 -3.21 -10.84 -2.61
C TYR A 105 -4.20 -10.46 -3.72
N VAL A 106 -3.85 -9.43 -4.52
CA VAL A 106 -4.72 -9.00 -5.62
C VAL A 106 -4.96 -10.14 -6.58
N ARG A 107 -6.25 -10.47 -6.77
CA ARG A 107 -6.76 -11.32 -7.83
C ARG A 107 -7.58 -10.46 -8.79
N GLU A 108 -7.15 -10.37 -10.02
CA GLU A 108 -7.90 -9.62 -11.02
C GLU A 108 -9.23 -10.30 -11.33
N VAL A 109 -10.29 -9.53 -11.34
CA VAL A 109 -11.62 -9.95 -11.77
C VAL A 109 -12.02 -9.05 -12.93
N PRO A 110 -12.26 -9.60 -14.15
CA PRO A 110 -12.54 -8.81 -15.34
C PRO A 110 -13.63 -7.76 -15.11
N GLY A 111 -13.32 -6.50 -15.45
CA GLY A 111 -14.25 -5.37 -15.33
C GLY A 111 -14.58 -4.94 -13.88
N LYS A 112 -13.85 -5.45 -12.87
CA LYS A 112 -14.02 -5.04 -11.47
C LYS A 112 -12.81 -4.25 -10.98
N PRO A 113 -13.00 -3.30 -10.03
CA PRO A 113 -11.91 -2.55 -9.42
C PRO A 113 -11.05 -3.47 -8.54
N ILE A 114 -9.83 -3.01 -8.22
CA ILE A 114 -8.83 -3.79 -7.47
C ILE A 114 -9.36 -4.28 -6.11
N TYR A 115 -10.11 -3.45 -5.38
CA TYR A 115 -10.66 -3.76 -4.06
C TYR A 115 -11.78 -4.82 -4.07
N TYR A 116 -12.24 -5.24 -5.26
CA TYR A 116 -13.30 -6.25 -5.37
C TYR A 116 -12.90 -7.63 -4.86
N ALA A 117 -11.61 -7.94 -4.83
CA ALA A 117 -11.10 -9.25 -4.43
C ALA A 117 -9.71 -9.18 -3.76
N ALA A 118 -9.41 -8.11 -3.01
CA ALA A 118 -8.11 -7.94 -2.35
C ALA A 118 -8.22 -7.12 -1.07
N PRO A 119 -7.49 -7.48 0.02
CA PRO A 119 -7.36 -6.66 1.20
C PRO A 119 -6.64 -5.34 0.90
N GLU A 120 -7.12 -4.27 1.52
CA GLU A 120 -6.61 -2.91 1.37
C GLU A 120 -6.09 -2.37 2.69
N ILE A 121 -4.85 -1.87 2.68
CA ILE A 121 -4.32 -1.03 3.74
C ILE A 121 -4.49 0.41 3.30
N GLN A 122 -5.33 1.14 4.05
CA GLN A 122 -5.78 2.47 3.69
C GLN A 122 -4.63 3.50 3.68
N VAL A 123 -4.62 4.33 2.65
CA VAL A 123 -3.79 5.53 2.51
C VAL A 123 -4.71 6.74 2.42
N LEU A 124 -4.72 7.59 3.44
CA LEU A 124 -5.69 8.68 3.55
C LEU A 124 -5.09 9.92 4.19
N ASP A 125 -5.54 11.09 3.77
CA ASP A 125 -5.47 12.28 4.61
C ASP A 125 -6.55 12.18 5.70
N ASN A 126 -6.15 11.80 6.91
CA ASN A 126 -7.07 11.58 8.02
C ASN A 126 -7.86 12.83 8.45
N VAL A 127 -7.44 14.03 8.02
CA VAL A 127 -8.03 15.31 8.45
C VAL A 127 -9.08 15.80 7.46
N ASP A 128 -8.73 15.90 6.19
CA ASP A 128 -9.54 16.60 5.18
C ASP A 128 -10.21 15.67 4.15
N ALA A 129 -9.86 14.37 4.10
CA ALA A 129 -10.49 13.45 3.17
C ALA A 129 -11.97 13.21 3.52
N THR A 130 -12.81 13.02 2.50
CA THR A 130 -14.25 12.80 2.70
C THR A 130 -14.57 11.48 3.39
N ASP A 131 -13.70 10.49 3.26
CA ASP A 131 -13.85 9.13 3.80
C ASP A 131 -13.30 8.96 5.24
N ASN A 132 -13.02 10.05 5.95
CA ASN A 132 -12.42 10.04 7.29
C ASN A 132 -13.44 9.92 8.45
N LYS A 133 -14.67 9.52 8.18
CA LYS A 133 -15.76 9.51 9.18
C LYS A 133 -15.86 8.20 9.97
N ILE A 134 -15.28 7.13 9.46
CA ILE A 134 -15.32 5.79 10.04
C ILE A 134 -13.90 5.42 10.45
N ALA A 135 -13.73 4.94 11.68
CA ALA A 135 -12.39 4.64 12.21
C ALA A 135 -11.61 3.62 11.35
N SER A 136 -12.29 2.60 10.82
CA SER A 136 -11.67 1.61 9.94
C SER A 136 -11.40 2.11 8.51
N HIS A 137 -11.73 3.37 8.19
CA HIS A 137 -11.38 4.03 6.94
C HIS A 137 -10.17 4.97 7.07
N LEU A 138 -9.64 5.17 8.28
CA LEU A 138 -8.46 6.00 8.49
C LEU A 138 -7.20 5.29 8.00
N ALA A 139 -6.18 6.07 7.63
CA ALA A 139 -4.91 5.55 7.12
C ALA A 139 -4.29 4.51 8.07
N GLY A 140 -3.72 3.45 7.49
CA GLY A 140 -3.14 2.31 8.22
C GLY A 140 -4.14 1.22 8.59
N SER A 141 -5.45 1.47 8.49
CA SER A 141 -6.49 0.48 8.77
C SER A 141 -6.51 -0.62 7.69
N LEU A 142 -6.93 -1.83 8.09
CA LEU A 142 -7.49 -2.77 7.13
C LEU A 142 -8.89 -2.23 6.77
N TYR A 143 -9.00 -1.65 5.58
CA TYR A 143 -10.14 -0.84 5.17
C TYR A 143 -11.49 -1.53 5.41
N ASP A 144 -12.41 -0.82 6.04
CA ASP A 144 -13.77 -1.26 6.43
C ASP A 144 -13.84 -2.47 7.38
N LEU A 145 -12.69 -3.01 7.84
CA LEU A 145 -12.64 -4.20 8.69
C LEU A 145 -12.00 -3.91 10.07
N ILE A 146 -10.75 -3.42 10.12
CA ILE A 146 -10.03 -3.20 11.38
C ILE A 146 -9.43 -1.82 11.40
N ALA A 147 -9.80 -1.02 12.41
CA ALA A 147 -9.25 0.33 12.59
C ALA A 147 -7.82 0.30 13.12
N ALA A 148 -6.95 1.15 12.55
CA ALA A 148 -5.63 1.48 13.09
C ALA A 148 -5.70 2.68 14.06
N ASP A 149 -4.70 2.83 14.93
CA ASP A 149 -4.55 4.06 15.72
C ASP A 149 -4.07 5.21 14.80
N PRO A 150 -4.87 6.26 14.57
CA PRO A 150 -4.52 7.35 13.67
C PRO A 150 -3.30 8.17 14.16
N LYS A 151 -2.93 8.08 15.43
CA LYS A 151 -1.76 8.78 15.99
C LYS A 151 -0.43 8.29 15.44
N THR A 152 -0.41 7.11 14.81
CA THR A 152 0.79 6.56 14.17
C THR A 152 1.07 7.17 12.79
N ILE A 153 0.15 7.95 12.24
CA ILE A 153 0.19 8.48 10.86
C ILE A 153 0.70 9.93 10.86
N HIS A 154 1.70 10.21 10.05
CA HIS A 154 2.13 11.58 9.76
C HIS A 154 1.10 12.28 8.86
N PRO A 155 0.91 13.61 9.00
CA PRO A 155 -0.11 14.34 8.26
C PRO A 155 0.14 14.39 6.75
N ALA A 156 -0.89 14.85 6.01
CA ALA A 156 -0.78 15.09 4.57
C ALA A 156 0.44 15.97 4.22
N GLY A 157 1.15 15.60 3.17
CA GLY A 157 2.40 16.22 2.75
C GLY A 157 3.67 15.59 3.35
N GLU A 158 3.54 14.73 4.34
CA GLU A 158 4.66 14.03 4.98
C GLU A 158 4.72 12.55 4.56
N TRP A 159 5.94 11.99 4.57
CA TRP A 159 6.15 10.58 4.26
C TRP A 159 5.79 9.68 5.45
N ASN A 160 5.09 8.61 5.15
CA ASN A 160 4.79 7.51 6.05
C ASN A 160 5.41 6.22 5.51
N THR A 161 5.84 5.32 6.38
CA THR A 161 6.31 3.99 6.02
C THR A 161 5.31 2.93 6.47
N CYS A 162 4.81 2.14 5.53
CA CYS A 162 3.99 0.96 5.76
C CYS A 162 4.84 -0.29 5.65
N LEU A 163 4.75 -1.19 6.64
CA LEU A 163 5.28 -2.55 6.58
C LEU A 163 4.11 -3.53 6.68
N ILE A 164 3.96 -4.36 5.66
CA ILE A 164 2.98 -5.46 5.61
C ILE A 164 3.76 -6.77 5.69
N LYS A 165 3.54 -7.54 6.75
CA LYS A 165 4.08 -8.89 6.89
C LYS A 165 2.93 -9.89 6.81
N VAL A 166 3.03 -10.84 5.88
CA VAL A 166 2.08 -11.95 5.77
C VAL A 166 2.85 -13.27 5.80
N LYS A 167 2.49 -14.11 6.75
CA LYS A 167 3.06 -15.46 6.88
C LYS A 167 1.99 -16.45 7.32
N ASP A 168 1.79 -17.50 6.53
CA ASP A 168 0.83 -18.58 6.79
C ASP A 168 -0.57 -18.06 7.16
N GLY A 169 -1.02 -17.03 6.44
CA GLY A 169 -2.32 -16.39 6.64
C GLY A 169 -2.36 -15.33 7.74
N VAL A 170 -1.36 -15.25 8.60
CA VAL A 170 -1.26 -14.18 9.62
C VAL A 170 -0.72 -12.93 8.95
N ALA A 171 -1.50 -11.85 8.99
CA ALA A 171 -1.10 -10.53 8.52
C ALA A 171 -0.82 -9.60 9.71
N THR A 172 0.28 -8.87 9.64
CA THR A 172 0.67 -7.83 10.59
C THR A 172 1.03 -6.58 9.82
N ILE A 173 0.41 -5.46 10.17
CA ILE A 173 0.62 -4.16 9.53
C ILE A 173 1.26 -3.22 10.54
N SER A 174 2.33 -2.57 10.15
CA SER A 174 2.97 -1.52 10.94
C SER A 174 3.03 -0.22 10.15
N MET A 175 2.75 0.89 10.84
CA MET A 175 2.90 2.25 10.33
C MET A 175 3.96 2.98 11.12
N ASN A 176 4.94 3.53 10.43
CA ASN A 176 6.05 4.30 11.04
C ASN A 176 6.74 3.55 12.20
N GLY A 177 6.89 2.21 12.04
CA GLY A 177 7.54 1.34 13.02
C GLY A 177 6.62 0.82 14.15
N THR A 178 5.35 1.23 14.21
CA THR A 178 4.38 0.77 15.22
C THR A 178 3.41 -0.22 14.59
N GLU A 179 3.23 -1.41 15.20
CA GLU A 179 2.18 -2.36 14.81
C GLU A 179 0.81 -1.74 15.07
N VAL A 180 -0.03 -1.66 14.04
CA VAL A 180 -1.35 -1.02 14.10
C VAL A 180 -2.51 -1.97 13.87
N VAL A 181 -2.29 -3.05 13.08
CA VAL A 181 -3.32 -4.02 12.74
C VAL A 181 -2.69 -5.41 12.67
N LYS A 182 -3.39 -6.41 13.24
CA LYS A 182 -3.02 -7.82 13.14
C LYS A 182 -4.27 -8.70 13.03
N TYR A 183 -4.25 -9.66 12.13
CA TYR A 183 -5.36 -10.58 11.88
C TYR A 183 -4.89 -11.84 11.18
N THR A 184 -5.78 -12.84 11.09
CA THR A 184 -5.53 -14.10 10.39
C THR A 184 -6.60 -14.29 9.32
N HIS A 185 -6.18 -14.43 8.08
CA HIS A 185 -7.07 -14.74 6.96
C HIS A 185 -7.66 -16.16 7.08
N TRP A 186 -8.81 -16.36 6.42
CA TRP A 186 -9.47 -17.67 6.25
C TRP A 186 -9.80 -18.37 7.56
N THR A 187 -10.14 -17.60 8.59
CA THR A 187 -10.63 -18.08 9.87
C THR A 187 -12.10 -17.71 10.06
N PRO A 188 -12.85 -18.36 10.97
CA PRO A 188 -14.21 -17.96 11.27
C PRO A 188 -14.35 -16.48 11.68
N GLU A 189 -13.34 -15.93 12.38
CA GLU A 189 -13.29 -14.52 12.78
C GLU A 189 -13.13 -13.60 11.56
N TRP A 190 -12.30 -14.01 10.58
CA TRP A 190 -12.17 -13.31 9.30
C TRP A 190 -13.50 -13.30 8.55
N ASP A 191 -14.14 -14.46 8.42
CA ASP A 191 -15.41 -14.60 7.71
C ASP A 191 -16.51 -13.75 8.36
N ALA A 192 -16.54 -13.71 9.70
CA ALA A 192 -17.46 -12.87 10.47
C ALA A 192 -17.21 -11.36 10.23
N MET A 193 -15.95 -10.91 10.15
CA MET A 193 -15.62 -9.52 9.81
C MET A 193 -16.12 -9.18 8.40
N VAL A 194 -15.81 -10.01 7.41
CA VAL A 194 -16.26 -9.81 6.02
C VAL A 194 -17.79 -9.73 5.93
N ALA A 195 -18.50 -10.64 6.62
CA ALA A 195 -19.97 -10.68 6.63
C ALA A 195 -20.62 -9.42 7.24
N ASN A 196 -19.89 -8.69 8.10
CA ASN A 196 -20.35 -7.46 8.73
C ASN A 196 -19.83 -6.18 8.04
N SER A 197 -19.09 -6.29 6.93
CA SER A 197 -18.52 -5.18 6.18
C SER A 197 -19.28 -4.92 4.87
N LYS A 198 -18.88 -3.87 4.14
CA LYS A 198 -19.36 -3.63 2.77
C LYS A 198 -19.01 -4.75 1.81
N PHE A 199 -17.98 -5.54 2.12
CA PHE A 199 -17.48 -6.63 1.27
C PHE A 199 -18.39 -7.87 1.25
N LYS A 200 -19.38 -7.97 2.14
CA LYS A 200 -20.37 -9.06 2.17
C LYS A 200 -21.14 -9.29 0.87
N SER A 201 -21.23 -8.23 0.03
CA SER A 201 -21.88 -8.28 -1.27
C SER A 201 -20.93 -8.53 -2.44
N PHE A 202 -19.63 -8.70 -2.18
CA PHE A 202 -18.63 -8.88 -3.23
C PHE A 202 -18.23 -10.35 -3.33
N PRO A 203 -18.59 -11.06 -4.43
CA PRO A 203 -18.20 -12.46 -4.61
C PRO A 203 -16.69 -12.69 -4.46
N GLY A 204 -15.86 -11.73 -4.87
CA GLY A 204 -14.41 -11.81 -4.69
C GLY A 204 -13.95 -11.97 -3.23
N TRP A 205 -14.79 -11.59 -2.26
CA TRP A 205 -14.54 -11.72 -0.83
C TRP A 205 -15.30 -12.90 -0.22
N THR A 206 -16.58 -13.09 -0.57
CA THR A 206 -17.43 -14.12 0.00
C THR A 206 -17.10 -15.53 -0.51
N GLU A 207 -16.51 -15.66 -1.69
CA GLU A 207 -15.92 -16.90 -2.21
C GLU A 207 -14.51 -17.17 -1.63
N GLY A 208 -13.98 -16.24 -0.83
CA GLY A 208 -12.67 -16.27 -0.23
C GLY A 208 -11.63 -15.50 -1.06
N ILE A 209 -10.86 -14.65 -0.37
CA ILE A 209 -9.71 -13.96 -0.99
C ILE A 209 -8.62 -14.96 -1.36
N ALA A 210 -7.79 -14.59 -2.33
CA ALA A 210 -6.69 -15.41 -2.81
C ALA A 210 -5.67 -15.71 -1.69
N LYS A 211 -4.99 -16.87 -1.76
CA LYS A 211 -3.92 -17.26 -0.84
C LYS A 211 -2.53 -16.83 -1.32
N GLU A 212 -2.46 -16.28 -2.51
CA GLU A 212 -1.33 -15.60 -3.14
C GLU A 212 -1.88 -14.63 -4.18
N GLY A 213 -1.18 -13.54 -4.43
CA GLY A 213 -1.65 -12.55 -5.40
C GLY A 213 -0.63 -11.46 -5.65
N TYR A 214 -1.01 -10.52 -6.48
CA TYR A 214 -0.19 -9.37 -6.81
C TYR A 214 -0.21 -8.33 -5.69
N ILE A 215 0.79 -7.43 -5.71
CA ILE A 215 0.80 -6.20 -4.92
C ILE A 215 0.21 -5.10 -5.80
N GLY A 216 -0.65 -4.25 -5.22
CA GLY A 216 -1.31 -3.19 -5.96
C GLY A 216 -1.36 -1.85 -5.24
N LEU A 217 -1.58 -0.79 -6.03
CA LEU A 217 -1.73 0.59 -5.54
C LEU A 217 -2.97 1.20 -6.20
N GLN A 218 -3.75 1.94 -5.39
CA GLN A 218 -4.99 2.54 -5.86
C GLN A 218 -4.78 3.93 -6.42
N ASP A 219 -5.49 4.21 -7.52
CA ASP A 219 -5.77 5.54 -8.00
C ASP A 219 -7.20 5.95 -7.60
N HIS A 220 -7.33 6.86 -6.67
CA HIS A 220 -8.61 7.44 -6.27
C HIS A 220 -8.77 8.89 -6.76
N GLY A 221 -7.97 9.31 -7.76
CA GLY A 221 -8.03 10.63 -8.37
C GLY A 221 -7.43 11.76 -7.52
N TYR A 222 -6.54 11.44 -6.60
CA TYR A 222 -5.80 12.40 -5.78
C TYR A 222 -4.29 12.20 -5.93
N PRO A 223 -3.46 13.26 -5.81
CA PRO A 223 -2.02 13.08 -5.77
C PRO A 223 -1.60 12.29 -4.53
N VAL A 224 -1.02 11.13 -4.76
CA VAL A 224 -0.37 10.29 -3.77
C VAL A 224 0.96 9.82 -4.36
N TRP A 225 2.00 9.77 -3.54
CA TRP A 225 3.34 9.35 -3.95
C TRP A 225 3.71 8.06 -3.23
N PHE A 226 4.37 7.15 -3.95
CA PHE A 226 4.90 5.89 -3.42
C PHE A 226 6.35 5.72 -3.84
N ARG A 227 7.20 5.32 -2.90
CA ARG A 227 8.62 5.02 -3.12
C ARG A 227 9.13 3.94 -2.16
N ASN A 228 10.39 3.55 -2.28
CA ASN A 228 11.00 2.52 -1.43
C ASN A 228 10.17 1.24 -1.37
N ILE A 229 9.53 0.88 -2.50
CA ILE A 229 8.70 -0.33 -2.58
C ILE A 229 9.62 -1.53 -2.68
N LYS A 230 9.73 -2.29 -1.59
CA LYS A 230 10.61 -3.46 -1.46
C LYS A 230 9.85 -4.61 -0.86
N ILE A 231 10.17 -5.82 -1.31
CA ILE A 231 9.55 -7.05 -0.81
C ILE A 231 10.62 -8.11 -0.58
N ARG A 232 10.39 -8.99 0.41
CA ARG A 232 11.09 -10.27 0.54
C ARG A 232 10.11 -11.39 0.80
N GLU A 233 10.40 -12.57 0.28
CA GLU A 233 9.62 -13.78 0.56
C GLU A 233 10.07 -14.40 1.89
N LEU A 234 9.14 -15.08 2.59
CA LEU A 234 9.34 -15.67 3.91
C LEU A 234 9.23 -17.21 3.86
#